data_d480038726b352603765c0ba256f99ba
#
_entry.id   d480038726b352603765c0ba256f99ba
#
_cell.length_a   1.000
_cell.length_b   1.000
_cell.length_c   1.000
_cell.angle_alpha   90.00
_cell.angle_beta   90.00
_cell.angle_gamma   90.00
#
_symmetry.space_group_name_H-M   'P 1'
#
loop_
_entity.id
_entity.type
_entity.pdbx_description
1 polymer ?
#
loop_
_entity_poly.entity_id
_entity_poly.type
_entity_poly.pdbx_seq_one_letter_code
_entity_poly.pdbx_strand_id
1 'polypeptide(L)'
;MTLEQESEAIEPGIALADVESSLALFAEGIAGRYLHIRSNQEFAANPKLTLEESGGQNSDTLFLPESVATTHASTYRVLAMEQIGLRECDTLSFRMETAVEQIPSLLERFQPDPNAGPRAGDYRLLFTSFSQPTLAEDLFLLSEETRIQAHLERAYQD
;
A
#
# COMPACT_ATOMS: atom_id res chain seq x y z
N MET A 1 -37.25 31.54 2.58
CA MET A 1 -36.99 30.17 2.12
C MET A 1 -35.60 29.86 2.64
N THR A 2 -35.56 29.29 3.86
CA THR A 2 -34.32 29.03 4.60
C THR A 2 -33.83 27.67 4.20
N LEU A 3 -32.67 27.64 3.56
CA LEU A 3 -31.96 26.38 3.31
C LEU A 3 -31.36 25.91 4.63
N GLU A 4 -31.97 24.92 5.23
CA GLU A 4 -31.36 24.16 6.31
C GLU A 4 -30.18 23.41 5.72
N GLN A 5 -28.98 23.83 6.13
CA GLN A 5 -27.77 23.04 5.96
C GLN A 5 -27.92 21.82 6.87
N GLU A 6 -28.23 20.67 6.29
CA GLU A 6 -28.02 19.39 6.96
C GLU A 6 -26.53 19.31 7.27
N SER A 7 -26.21 19.52 8.54
CA SER A 7 -24.90 19.18 9.10
C SER A 7 -24.79 17.65 9.02
N GLU A 8 -24.09 17.17 8.02
CA GLU A 8 -23.70 15.78 7.91
C GLU A 8 -22.96 15.43 9.21
N ALA A 9 -23.59 14.66 10.07
CA ALA A 9 -23.00 14.20 11.31
C ALA A 9 -21.82 13.30 10.91
N ILE A 10 -20.61 13.79 11.13
CA ILE A 10 -19.37 12.99 10.94
C ILE A 10 -19.50 11.81 11.89
N GLU A 11 -19.71 10.63 11.35
CA GLU A 11 -19.72 9.41 12.16
C GLU A 11 -18.38 9.29 12.91
N PRO A 12 -18.43 8.94 14.21
CA PRO A 12 -17.20 8.82 14.99
C PRO A 12 -16.34 7.71 14.40
N GLY A 13 -15.24 8.09 13.76
CA GLY A 13 -14.25 7.16 13.25
C GLY A 13 -13.47 6.52 14.39
N ILE A 14 -12.84 5.38 14.12
CA ILE A 14 -11.88 4.74 15.03
C ILE A 14 -10.52 5.37 14.78
N ALA A 15 -9.86 5.85 15.84
CA ALA A 15 -8.51 6.35 15.77
C ALA A 15 -7.48 5.18 15.79
N LEU A 16 -6.40 5.31 15.05
CA LEU A 16 -5.30 4.34 15.05
C LEU A 16 -4.75 4.12 16.47
N ALA A 17 -4.61 5.19 17.23
CA ALA A 17 -4.11 5.14 18.61
C ALA A 17 -4.95 4.22 19.53
N ASP A 18 -6.25 4.09 19.27
CA ASP A 18 -7.13 3.25 20.08
C ASP A 18 -6.91 1.76 19.86
N VAL A 19 -6.36 1.38 18.71
CA VAL A 19 -6.17 -0.02 18.29
C VAL A 19 -4.70 -0.41 18.10
N GLU A 20 -3.78 0.52 18.16
CA GLU A 20 -2.35 0.35 17.82
C GLU A 20 -1.72 -0.87 18.50
N SER A 21 -1.89 -1.00 19.83
CA SER A 21 -1.27 -2.11 20.58
C SER A 21 -1.80 -3.48 20.17
N SER A 22 -3.11 -3.59 19.97
CA SER A 22 -3.73 -4.85 19.55
C SER A 22 -3.41 -5.18 18.09
N LEU A 23 -3.29 -4.15 17.27
CA LEU A 23 -2.95 -4.26 15.86
C LEU A 23 -1.48 -4.66 15.67
N ALA A 24 -0.56 -4.15 16.49
CA ALA A 24 0.84 -4.54 16.48
C ALA A 24 1.01 -6.04 16.79
N LEU A 25 0.33 -6.53 17.81
CA LEU A 25 0.33 -7.98 18.14
C LEU A 25 -0.26 -8.82 17.01
N PHE A 26 -1.34 -8.36 16.40
CA PHE A 26 -1.95 -9.03 15.26
C PHE A 26 -0.98 -9.08 14.07
N ALA A 27 -0.38 -7.93 13.72
CA ALA A 27 0.56 -7.82 12.61
C ALA A 27 1.81 -8.68 12.84
N GLU A 28 2.34 -8.73 14.07
CA GLU A 28 3.47 -9.59 14.46
C GLU A 28 3.09 -11.08 14.30
N GLY A 29 1.90 -11.46 14.73
CA GLY A 29 1.40 -12.84 14.58
C GLY A 29 1.30 -13.28 13.12
N ILE A 30 0.86 -12.39 12.23
CA ILE A 30 0.77 -12.67 10.80
C ILE A 30 2.15 -12.65 10.14
N ALA A 31 2.95 -11.62 10.36
CA ALA A 31 4.22 -11.45 9.67
C ALA A 31 5.36 -12.34 10.23
N GLY A 32 5.15 -12.97 11.39
CA GLY A 32 6.18 -13.75 12.08
C GLY A 32 7.37 -12.93 12.58
N ARG A 33 7.25 -11.60 12.60
CA ARG A 33 8.26 -10.64 13.05
C ARG A 33 7.63 -9.38 13.60
N TYR A 34 8.36 -8.67 14.43
CA TYR A 34 7.89 -7.39 14.96
C TYR A 34 7.72 -6.35 13.86
N LEU A 35 6.57 -5.66 13.89
CA LEU A 35 6.26 -4.56 12.98
C LEU A 35 5.84 -3.32 13.78
N HIS A 36 6.45 -2.18 13.46
CA HIS A 36 6.01 -0.89 13.98
C HIS A 36 4.73 -0.45 13.26
N ILE A 37 3.78 0.09 14.01
CA ILE A 37 2.61 0.76 13.46
C ILE A 37 2.85 2.27 13.53
N ARG A 38 2.61 2.98 12.42
CA ARG A 38 2.76 4.43 12.32
C ARG A 38 1.59 5.03 11.55
N SER A 39 1.26 6.28 11.88
CA SER A 39 0.32 7.05 11.07
C SER A 39 0.93 7.41 9.71
N ASN A 40 0.15 7.27 8.63
CA ASN A 40 0.57 7.73 7.31
C ASN A 40 0.61 9.26 7.19
N GLN A 41 0.11 10.02 8.18
CA GLN A 41 0.29 11.47 8.25
C GLN A 41 1.76 11.85 8.51
N GLU A 42 2.53 10.99 9.16
CA GLU A 42 3.98 11.19 9.31
C GLU A 42 4.67 11.27 7.95
N PHE A 43 4.12 10.60 6.95
CA PHE A 43 4.55 10.67 5.55
C PHE A 43 4.35 12.04 4.93
N ALA A 44 3.17 12.62 5.12
CA ALA A 44 2.84 13.96 4.61
C ALA A 44 3.65 15.04 5.31
N ALA A 45 3.97 14.83 6.59
CA ALA A 45 4.75 15.76 7.41
C ALA A 45 6.27 15.63 7.16
N ASN A 46 6.75 14.49 6.67
CA ASN A 46 8.17 14.25 6.45
C ASN A 46 8.43 13.76 5.01
N PRO A 47 8.61 14.69 4.04
CA PRO A 47 8.83 14.36 2.63
C PRO A 47 10.13 13.58 2.37
N LYS A 48 11.00 13.41 3.38
CA LYS A 48 12.21 12.57 3.31
C LYS A 48 11.94 11.11 3.59
N LEU A 49 10.78 10.78 4.19
CA LEU A 49 10.30 9.40 4.26
C LEU A 49 9.77 9.04 2.88
N THR A 50 10.64 8.54 2.04
CA THR A 50 10.27 8.03 0.74
C THR A 50 9.51 6.70 0.90
N LEU A 51 8.70 6.34 -0.09
CA LEU A 51 8.09 5.00 -0.15
C LEU A 51 9.14 3.87 -0.03
N GLU A 52 10.40 4.16 -0.36
CA GLU A 52 11.55 3.27 -0.24
C GLU A 52 11.91 2.97 1.21
N GLU A 53 11.93 3.98 2.08
CA GLU A 53 12.22 3.80 3.49
C GLU A 53 11.04 3.19 4.24
N SER A 54 9.83 3.46 3.77
CA SER A 54 8.59 3.12 4.46
C SER A 54 7.87 1.89 3.93
N GLY A 55 8.05 1.54 2.67
CA GLY A 55 7.32 0.48 1.98
C GLY A 55 8.20 -0.62 1.41
N GLY A 56 9.52 -0.49 1.47
CA GLY A 56 10.43 -1.53 0.98
C GLY A 56 10.22 -2.87 1.71
N GLN A 57 10.57 -3.95 1.03
CA GLN A 57 10.42 -5.34 1.50
C GLN A 57 11.01 -5.58 2.91
N ASN A 58 12.02 -4.79 3.29
CA ASN A 58 12.70 -4.87 4.58
C ASN A 58 12.19 -3.84 5.61
N SER A 59 11.13 -3.08 5.30
CA SER A 59 10.58 -2.15 6.26
C SER A 59 9.85 -2.88 7.37
N ASP A 60 10.24 -2.59 8.61
CA ASP A 60 9.58 -3.09 9.81
C ASP A 60 8.41 -2.20 10.24
N THR A 61 7.93 -1.33 9.36
CA THR A 61 6.89 -0.36 9.69
C THR A 61 5.71 -0.46 8.74
N LEU A 62 4.50 -0.52 9.30
CA LEU A 62 3.23 -0.37 8.58
C LEU A 62 2.72 1.06 8.77
N PHE A 63 2.34 1.71 7.67
CA PHE A 63 1.79 3.06 7.68
C PHE A 63 0.29 3.03 7.42
N LEU A 64 -0.50 3.41 8.41
CA LEU A 64 -1.95 3.31 8.41
C LEU A 64 -2.60 4.68 8.59
N PRO A 65 -3.84 4.88 8.12
CA PRO A 65 -4.57 6.13 8.35
C PRO A 65 -4.69 6.42 9.85
N GLU A 66 -4.57 7.68 10.25
CA GLU A 66 -4.73 8.10 11.66
C GLU A 66 -6.14 7.81 12.18
N SER A 67 -7.15 7.91 11.29
CA SER A 67 -8.52 7.56 11.60
C SER A 67 -9.20 6.94 10.38
N VAL A 68 -10.14 6.05 10.62
CA VAL A 68 -11.02 5.47 9.58
C VAL A 68 -12.48 5.73 9.96
N ALA A 69 -13.27 6.19 8.98
CA ALA A 69 -14.71 6.48 9.16
C ALA A 69 -15.48 5.15 9.18
N THR A 70 -15.32 4.38 10.26
CA THR A 70 -15.99 3.09 10.48
C THR A 70 -16.13 2.82 11.97
N THR A 71 -17.11 2.02 12.32
CA THR A 71 -17.31 1.49 13.67
C THR A 71 -16.59 0.14 13.88
N HIS A 72 -15.97 -0.42 12.84
CA HIS A 72 -15.35 -1.74 12.89
C HIS A 72 -13.83 -1.65 13.00
N ALA A 73 -13.29 -1.97 14.18
CA ALA A 73 -11.84 -2.06 14.42
C ALA A 73 -11.12 -3.08 13.49
N SER A 74 -11.86 -4.05 12.95
CA SER A 74 -11.36 -5.01 11.96
C SER A 74 -10.87 -4.34 10.66
N THR A 75 -11.33 -3.14 10.33
CA THR A 75 -10.86 -2.39 9.16
C THR A 75 -9.35 -2.17 9.21
N TYR A 76 -8.80 -1.81 10.36
CA TYR A 76 -7.35 -1.68 10.52
C TYR A 76 -6.59 -2.98 10.33
N ARG A 77 -7.19 -4.13 10.70
CA ARG A 77 -6.57 -5.44 10.45
C ARG A 77 -6.51 -5.74 8.95
N VAL A 78 -7.56 -5.41 8.21
CA VAL A 78 -7.57 -5.56 6.74
C VAL A 78 -6.46 -4.70 6.11
N LEU A 79 -6.39 -3.41 6.46
CA LEU A 79 -5.35 -2.51 5.95
C LEU A 79 -3.93 -2.98 6.30
N ALA A 80 -3.74 -3.54 7.51
CA ALA A 80 -2.45 -4.11 7.90
C ALA A 80 -2.13 -5.37 7.08
N MET A 81 -3.09 -6.26 6.87
CA MET A 81 -2.92 -7.48 6.06
C MET A 81 -2.59 -7.15 4.61
N GLU A 82 -3.23 -6.14 4.01
CA GLU A 82 -2.92 -5.67 2.66
C GLU A 82 -1.45 -5.25 2.55
N GLN A 83 -0.96 -4.44 3.50
CA GLN A 83 0.43 -4.01 3.49
C GLN A 83 1.42 -5.16 3.76
N ILE A 84 1.07 -6.11 4.61
CA ILE A 84 1.87 -7.33 4.83
C ILE A 84 1.89 -8.15 3.54
N GLY A 85 0.74 -8.35 2.92
CA GLY A 85 0.60 -9.09 1.67
C GLY A 85 1.41 -8.50 0.51
N LEU A 86 1.44 -7.17 0.37
CA LEU A 86 2.30 -6.48 -0.62
C LEU A 86 3.78 -6.85 -0.46
N ARG A 87 4.24 -7.06 0.78
CA ARG A 87 5.61 -7.46 1.09
C ARG A 87 5.84 -8.95 0.84
N GLU A 88 4.95 -9.81 1.33
CA GLU A 88 5.05 -11.25 1.16
C GLU A 88 4.94 -11.68 -0.30
N CYS A 89 4.20 -10.92 -1.09
CA CYS A 89 4.05 -11.14 -2.52
C CYS A 89 5.10 -10.42 -3.38
N ASP A 90 6.13 -9.82 -2.79
CA ASP A 90 7.20 -9.11 -3.50
C ASP A 90 6.74 -7.96 -4.42
N THR A 91 5.52 -7.45 -4.24
CA THR A 91 4.98 -6.36 -5.06
C THR A 91 5.89 -5.14 -5.04
N LEU A 92 6.47 -4.83 -3.86
CA LEU A 92 7.31 -3.66 -3.66
C LEU A 92 8.74 -3.83 -4.21
N SER A 93 9.12 -5.04 -4.63
CA SER A 93 10.43 -5.34 -5.23
C SER A 93 10.43 -5.26 -6.76
N PHE A 94 9.31 -4.87 -7.37
CA PHE A 94 9.21 -4.69 -8.81
C PHE A 94 10.28 -3.73 -9.34
N ARG A 95 10.96 -4.16 -10.42
CA ARG A 95 11.97 -3.38 -11.13
C ARG A 95 11.61 -3.31 -12.60
N MET A 96 11.55 -2.11 -13.14
CA MET A 96 11.21 -1.90 -14.54
C MET A 96 12.25 -2.51 -15.47
N GLU A 97 13.54 -2.47 -15.11
CA GLU A 97 14.62 -3.09 -15.87
C GLU A 97 14.39 -4.59 -16.04
N THR A 98 14.03 -5.29 -14.96
CA THR A 98 13.71 -6.73 -15.01
C THR A 98 12.46 -7.00 -15.85
N ALA A 99 11.46 -6.16 -15.75
CA ALA A 99 10.25 -6.28 -16.56
C ALA A 99 10.54 -6.11 -18.07
N VAL A 100 11.40 -5.17 -18.42
CA VAL A 100 11.85 -4.93 -19.80
C VAL A 100 12.64 -6.11 -20.35
N GLU A 101 13.49 -6.76 -19.55
CA GLU A 101 14.23 -7.97 -19.95
C GLU A 101 13.27 -9.12 -20.27
N GLN A 102 12.19 -9.27 -19.50
CA GLN A 102 11.19 -10.31 -19.69
C GLN A 102 10.18 -9.98 -20.80
N ILE A 103 9.87 -8.71 -20.98
CA ILE A 103 8.89 -8.21 -21.95
C ILE A 103 9.55 -7.11 -22.80
N PRO A 104 10.34 -7.48 -23.82
CA PRO A 104 11.10 -6.50 -24.62
C PRO A 104 10.25 -5.44 -25.31
N SER A 105 8.95 -5.72 -25.57
CA SER A 105 8.02 -4.74 -26.16
C SER A 105 7.76 -3.53 -25.26
N LEU A 106 8.06 -3.62 -23.97
CA LEU A 106 8.01 -2.47 -23.07
C LEU A 106 9.07 -1.41 -23.42
N LEU A 107 10.22 -1.80 -24.00
CA LEU A 107 11.26 -0.86 -24.43
C LEU A 107 10.78 0.16 -25.45
N GLU A 108 9.80 -0.17 -26.28
CA GLU A 108 9.22 0.75 -27.25
C GLU A 108 8.48 1.91 -26.58
N ARG A 109 8.04 1.73 -25.34
CA ARG A 109 7.23 2.68 -24.59
C ARG A 109 7.96 3.28 -23.39
N PHE A 110 8.90 2.53 -22.85
CA PHE A 110 9.69 2.94 -21.69
C PHE A 110 11.06 3.43 -22.14
N GLN A 111 11.33 4.71 -21.92
CA GLN A 111 12.67 5.28 -22.06
C GLN A 111 13.19 5.59 -20.65
N PRO A 112 14.15 4.81 -20.13
CA PRO A 112 14.72 5.05 -18.82
C PRO A 112 15.39 6.41 -18.80
N ASP A 113 15.07 7.24 -17.82
CA ASP A 113 15.82 8.47 -17.55
C ASP A 113 17.17 8.08 -16.94
N PRO A 114 18.29 8.33 -17.62
CA PRO A 114 19.62 7.96 -17.13
C PRO A 114 20.02 8.69 -15.84
N ASN A 115 19.30 9.75 -15.47
CA ASN A 115 19.53 10.52 -14.25
C ASN A 115 18.54 10.15 -13.13
N ALA A 116 17.59 9.26 -13.39
CA ALA A 116 16.69 8.76 -12.36
C ALA A 116 17.46 7.83 -11.45
N GLY A 117 17.68 8.24 -10.20
CA GLY A 117 18.21 7.37 -9.16
C GLY A 117 17.33 6.13 -8.95
N PRO A 118 17.81 5.11 -8.18
CA PRO A 118 17.03 3.93 -7.85
C PRO A 118 15.70 4.35 -7.22
N ARG A 119 14.60 3.84 -7.76
CA ARG A 119 13.23 4.13 -7.30
C ARG A 119 12.61 2.85 -6.77
N ALA A 120 12.14 2.88 -5.54
CA ALA A 120 11.30 1.79 -5.05
C ALA A 120 10.00 1.77 -5.85
N GLY A 121 9.56 0.57 -6.21
CA GLY A 121 8.28 0.37 -6.88
C GLY A 121 8.20 1.07 -8.24
N ASP A 122 9.09 0.71 -9.15
CA ASP A 122 9.13 1.24 -10.53
C ASP A 122 7.84 0.94 -11.34
N TYR A 123 6.84 0.27 -10.73
CA TYR A 123 5.56 0.02 -11.37
C TYR A 123 4.84 1.32 -11.77
N ARG A 124 5.10 2.46 -11.11
CA ARG A 124 4.57 3.77 -11.56
C ARG A 124 5.14 4.18 -12.91
N LEU A 125 6.39 3.83 -13.19
CA LEU A 125 6.99 4.02 -14.52
C LEU A 125 6.34 3.10 -15.56
N LEU A 126 5.99 1.87 -15.15
CA LEU A 126 5.24 0.95 -16.01
C LEU A 126 3.92 1.57 -16.46
N PHE A 127 3.16 2.18 -15.56
CA PHE A 127 1.86 2.77 -15.89
C PHE A 127 1.97 3.89 -16.93
N THR A 128 3.04 4.71 -16.87
CA THR A 128 3.27 5.77 -17.87
C THR A 128 3.53 5.23 -19.28
N SER A 129 3.84 3.93 -19.42
CA SER A 129 4.01 3.29 -20.72
C SER A 129 2.69 2.99 -21.43
N PHE A 130 1.56 3.14 -20.76
CA PHE A 130 0.23 2.91 -21.33
C PHE A 130 -0.42 4.22 -21.77
N SER A 131 -1.32 4.14 -22.74
CA SER A 131 -2.09 5.30 -23.22
C SER A 131 -3.06 5.86 -22.17
N GLN A 132 -3.44 5.04 -21.19
CA GLN A 132 -4.30 5.40 -20.06
C GLN A 132 -3.64 4.95 -18.75
N PRO A 133 -2.69 5.74 -18.24
CA PRO A 133 -1.90 5.36 -17.04
C PRO A 133 -2.76 5.03 -15.82
N THR A 134 -3.78 5.82 -15.55
CA THR A 134 -4.68 5.62 -14.39
C THR A 134 -5.43 4.28 -14.51
N LEU A 135 -5.95 3.95 -15.68
CA LEU A 135 -6.61 2.66 -15.89
C LEU A 135 -5.63 1.49 -15.73
N ALA A 136 -4.39 1.65 -16.19
CA ALA A 136 -3.36 0.64 -16.01
C ALA A 136 -3.02 0.43 -14.53
N GLU A 137 -2.95 1.52 -13.76
CA GLU A 137 -2.76 1.49 -12.31
C GLU A 137 -3.93 0.79 -11.60
N ASP A 138 -5.17 1.14 -11.93
CA ASP A 138 -6.37 0.53 -11.34
C ASP A 138 -6.42 -0.99 -11.60
N LEU A 139 -6.14 -1.40 -12.84
CA LEU A 139 -6.11 -2.82 -13.22
C LEU A 139 -4.96 -3.58 -12.54
N PHE A 140 -3.82 -2.95 -12.39
CA PHE A 140 -2.70 -3.51 -11.65
C PHE A 140 -3.06 -3.72 -10.18
N LEU A 141 -3.59 -2.69 -9.51
CA LEU A 141 -3.99 -2.76 -8.10
C LEU A 141 -5.03 -3.84 -7.86
N LEU A 142 -6.04 -3.94 -8.72
CA LEU A 142 -7.07 -4.99 -8.65
C LEU A 142 -6.45 -6.39 -8.81
N SER A 143 -5.50 -6.55 -9.72
CA SER A 143 -4.80 -7.82 -9.93
C SER A 143 -3.93 -8.21 -8.75
N GLU A 144 -3.22 -7.23 -8.16
CA GLU A 144 -2.40 -7.42 -6.97
C GLU A 144 -3.25 -7.75 -5.75
N GLU A 145 -4.35 -7.04 -5.53
CA GLU A 145 -5.29 -7.34 -4.46
C GLU A 145 -5.80 -8.79 -4.55
N THR A 146 -6.19 -9.22 -5.75
CA THR A 146 -6.64 -10.60 -5.98
C THR A 146 -5.52 -11.62 -5.70
N ARG A 147 -4.28 -11.32 -6.12
CA ARG A 147 -3.11 -12.17 -5.89
C ARG A 147 -2.77 -12.27 -4.40
N ILE A 148 -2.78 -11.14 -3.70
CA ILE A 148 -2.52 -11.05 -2.26
C ILE A 148 -3.58 -11.82 -1.49
N GLN A 149 -4.86 -11.59 -1.80
CA GLN A 149 -5.95 -12.32 -1.14
C GLN A 149 -5.80 -13.83 -1.32
N ALA A 150 -5.55 -14.30 -2.54
CA ALA A 150 -5.34 -15.72 -2.80
C ALA A 150 -4.09 -16.30 -2.11
N HIS A 151 -3.06 -15.49 -1.88
CA HIS A 151 -1.88 -15.87 -1.10
C HIS A 151 -2.22 -16.00 0.39
N LEU A 152 -2.85 -14.97 0.96
CA LEU A 152 -3.24 -14.95 2.37
C LEU A 152 -4.22 -16.07 2.72
N GLU A 153 -5.22 -16.31 1.88
CA GLU A 153 -6.15 -17.43 2.06
C GLU A 153 -5.44 -18.80 2.12
N ARG A 154 -4.39 -19.00 1.32
CA ARG A 154 -3.61 -20.25 1.34
C ARG A 154 -2.66 -20.35 2.52
N ALA A 155 -2.07 -19.23 2.92
CA ALA A 155 -1.09 -19.20 4.00
C ALA A 155 -1.72 -19.28 5.40
N TYR A 156 -2.95 -18.78 5.55
CA TYR A 156 -3.62 -18.58 6.84
C TYR A 156 -5.01 -19.26 6.89
N GLN A 157 -5.14 -20.44 6.29
CA GLN A 157 -6.40 -21.21 6.19
C GLN A 157 -6.80 -21.96 7.48
N ASP A 158 -6.05 -21.84 8.59
CA ASP A 158 -6.31 -22.59 9.86
C ASP A 158 -6.95 -21.70 10.93
#